data_300bb6b5f5814c8bc0820b23a32a1265
#
_entry.id   300bb6b5f5814c8bc0820b23a32a1265
#
_cell.length_a   1.000
_cell.length_b   1.000
_cell.length_c   1.000
_cell.angle_alpha   90.00
_cell.angle_beta   90.00
_cell.angle_gamma   90.00
#
_symmetry.space_group_name_H-M   'P 1'
#
loop_
_entity.id
_entity.type
_entity.pdbx_description
1 polymer ?
#
loop_
_entity_poly.entity_id
_entity_poly.type
_entity_poly.pdbx_seq_one_letter_code
_entity_poly.pdbx_strand_id
1 'polypeptide(L)'
;MTQAVAARRDGDAFQARIFWRKAACLLDPKSPVTQVGFESGPKGFDDVWVAYAPDRAPNDHEGRPILREHIQCKWHVSVNDFGHADLIEPEWINANRISLLQRARAAQVAHARDGFGARFKLLTNWRIGQTDPLRGYINQKSKTLRLK
;
A
#
# COMPACT_ATOMS: atom_id res chain seq x y z
N MET A 1 -13.16 -13.54 23.99
CA MET A 1 -12.43 -13.44 22.72
C MET A 1 -11.03 -13.00 23.05
N THR A 2 -10.00 -13.70 22.62
CA THR A 2 -8.63 -13.29 22.90
C THR A 2 -8.29 -12.03 22.11
N GLN A 3 -7.39 -11.19 22.64
CA GLN A 3 -6.95 -9.94 22.00
C GLN A 3 -6.40 -10.18 20.58
N ALA A 4 -5.72 -11.30 20.36
CA ALA A 4 -5.20 -11.69 19.06
C ALA A 4 -6.30 -11.96 18.02
N VAL A 5 -7.42 -12.57 18.42
CA VAL A 5 -8.56 -12.83 17.52
C VAL A 5 -9.26 -11.52 17.13
N ALA A 6 -9.43 -10.61 18.09
CA ALA A 6 -10.00 -9.29 17.84
C ALA A 6 -9.11 -8.47 16.87
N ALA A 7 -7.79 -8.48 17.10
CA ALA A 7 -6.82 -7.78 16.24
C ALA A 7 -6.87 -8.28 14.79
N ARG A 8 -6.93 -9.60 14.60
CA ARG A 8 -7.03 -10.20 13.26
C ARG A 8 -8.33 -9.78 12.57
N ARG A 9 -9.45 -9.88 13.27
CA ARG A 9 -10.76 -9.48 12.73
C ARG A 9 -10.79 -8.02 12.30
N ASP A 10 -10.21 -7.13 13.09
CA ASP A 10 -10.16 -5.69 12.78
C ASP A 10 -9.24 -5.41 11.57
N GLY A 11 -8.15 -6.16 11.43
CA GLY A 11 -7.28 -6.12 10.25
C GLY A 11 -8.00 -6.57 8.99
N ASP A 12 -8.70 -7.71 9.05
CA ASP A 12 -9.49 -8.24 7.95
C ASP A 12 -10.62 -7.28 7.55
N ALA A 13 -11.29 -6.65 8.52
CA ALA A 13 -12.31 -5.65 8.28
C ALA A 13 -11.74 -4.37 7.64
N PHE A 14 -10.55 -3.93 8.04
CA PHE A 14 -9.87 -2.79 7.43
C PHE A 14 -9.54 -3.07 5.96
N GLN A 15 -8.93 -4.20 5.68
CA GLN A 15 -8.58 -4.64 4.33
C GLN A 15 -9.84 -4.77 3.44
N ALA A 16 -10.90 -5.38 3.93
CA ALA A 16 -12.17 -5.51 3.22
C ALA A 16 -12.79 -4.14 2.88
N ARG A 17 -12.73 -3.16 3.78
CA ARG A 17 -13.21 -1.80 3.51
C ARG A 17 -12.44 -1.13 2.38
N ILE A 18 -11.12 -1.32 2.34
CA ILE A 18 -10.27 -0.77 1.26
C ILE A 18 -10.65 -1.43 -0.08
N PHE A 19 -10.81 -2.78 -0.08
CA PHE A 19 -11.26 -3.50 -1.26
C PHE A 19 -12.60 -2.98 -1.78
N TRP A 20 -13.63 -2.94 -0.94
CA TRP A 20 -14.97 -2.51 -1.35
C TRP A 20 -15.01 -1.05 -1.82
N ARG A 21 -14.24 -0.18 -1.18
CA ARG A 21 -14.07 1.21 -1.64
C ARG A 21 -13.51 1.30 -3.05
N LYS A 22 -12.54 0.45 -3.37
CA LYS A 22 -11.97 0.37 -4.73
C LYS A 22 -12.92 -0.31 -5.71
N ALA A 23 -13.57 -1.38 -5.30
CA ALA A 23 -14.52 -2.10 -6.12
C ALA A 23 -15.75 -1.25 -6.51
N ALA A 24 -16.21 -0.37 -5.63
CA ALA A 24 -17.29 0.57 -5.93
C ALA A 24 -16.95 1.48 -7.14
N CYS A 25 -15.68 1.76 -7.39
CA CYS A 25 -15.26 2.53 -8.56
C CYS A 25 -15.57 1.83 -9.90
N LEU A 26 -15.74 0.50 -9.90
CA LEU A 26 -16.15 -0.25 -11.11
C LEU A 26 -17.59 0.07 -11.57
N LEU A 27 -18.40 0.60 -10.66
CA LEU A 27 -19.78 1.00 -10.96
C LEU A 27 -19.90 2.40 -11.59
N ASP A 28 -18.82 3.19 -11.52
CA ASP A 28 -18.78 4.52 -12.11
C ASP A 28 -18.17 4.48 -13.53
N PRO A 29 -18.96 4.75 -14.59
CA PRO A 29 -18.46 4.74 -15.97
C PRO A 29 -17.34 5.77 -16.24
N LYS A 30 -17.23 6.78 -15.39
CA LYS A 30 -16.16 7.80 -15.48
C LYS A 30 -14.88 7.39 -14.76
N SER A 31 -14.95 6.36 -13.93
CA SER A 31 -13.79 5.85 -13.21
C SER A 31 -12.77 5.24 -14.17
N PRO A 32 -11.47 5.48 -13.99
CA PRO A 32 -10.44 4.78 -14.75
C PRO A 32 -10.21 3.34 -14.29
N VAL A 33 -10.84 2.89 -13.20
CA VAL A 33 -10.68 1.55 -12.63
C VAL A 33 -11.33 0.51 -13.54
N THR A 34 -10.56 -0.50 -13.94
CA THR A 34 -11.02 -1.60 -14.80
C THR A 34 -11.10 -2.93 -14.07
N GLN A 35 -10.27 -3.12 -13.06
CA GLN A 35 -10.26 -4.34 -12.24
C GLN A 35 -9.84 -4.02 -10.81
N VAL A 36 -10.34 -4.79 -9.86
CA VAL A 36 -9.91 -4.77 -8.46
C VAL A 36 -9.74 -6.20 -8.00
N GLY A 37 -8.60 -6.51 -7.37
CA GLY A 37 -8.31 -7.83 -6.82
C GLY A 37 -8.11 -7.79 -5.31
N PHE A 38 -8.31 -8.93 -4.68
CA PHE A 38 -8.21 -9.13 -3.25
C PHE A 38 -7.32 -10.35 -2.97
N GLU A 39 -6.33 -10.19 -2.09
CA GLU A 39 -5.38 -11.25 -1.68
C GLU A 39 -4.73 -12.02 -2.85
N SER A 40 -4.45 -11.36 -3.96
CA SER A 40 -3.94 -11.99 -5.18
C SER A 40 -2.82 -11.19 -5.87
N GLY A 41 -2.20 -10.27 -5.17
CA GLY A 41 -1.09 -9.47 -5.67
C GLY A 41 0.30 -10.06 -5.36
N PRO A 42 1.37 -9.30 -5.58
CA PRO A 42 2.72 -9.70 -5.21
C PRO A 42 2.84 -9.75 -3.69
N LYS A 43 3.51 -10.79 -3.19
CA LYS A 43 3.66 -11.05 -1.75
C LYS A 43 4.12 -9.81 -0.99
N GLY A 44 3.31 -9.40 0.01
CA GLY A 44 3.55 -8.21 0.83
C GLY A 44 2.94 -6.92 0.27
N PHE A 45 2.31 -6.96 -0.93
CA PHE A 45 1.46 -5.93 -1.50
C PHE A 45 0.28 -6.57 -2.22
N ASP A 46 -0.24 -7.63 -1.65
CA ASP A 46 -1.25 -8.53 -2.20
C ASP A 46 -2.64 -8.34 -1.59
N ASP A 47 -2.78 -7.51 -0.56
CA ASP A 47 -4.07 -7.34 0.12
C ASP A 47 -5.14 -6.80 -0.82
N VAL A 48 -4.84 -5.73 -1.54
CA VAL A 48 -5.71 -5.15 -2.56
C VAL A 48 -4.88 -4.66 -3.74
N TRP A 49 -5.31 -4.91 -4.96
CA TRP A 49 -4.73 -4.29 -6.13
C TRP A 49 -5.81 -3.70 -7.05
N VAL A 50 -5.43 -2.72 -7.83
CA VAL A 50 -6.31 -2.00 -8.77
C VAL A 50 -5.61 -1.90 -10.12
N ALA A 51 -6.32 -2.21 -11.20
CA ALA A 51 -5.88 -1.91 -12.56
C ALA A 51 -6.67 -0.73 -13.13
N TYR A 52 -5.99 0.08 -13.91
CA TYR A 52 -6.53 1.28 -14.53
C TYR A 52 -6.53 1.17 -16.06
N ALA A 53 -7.51 1.78 -16.72
CA ALA A 53 -7.52 1.95 -18.15
C ALA A 53 -6.34 2.83 -18.58
N PRO A 54 -5.51 2.41 -19.56
CA PRO A 54 -4.29 3.14 -19.91
C PRO A 54 -4.51 4.59 -20.35
N ASP A 55 -5.61 4.87 -21.03
CA ASP A 55 -5.99 6.19 -21.54
C ASP A 55 -6.46 7.16 -20.45
N ARG A 56 -6.83 6.65 -19.28
CA ARG A 56 -7.36 7.43 -18.14
C ARG A 56 -6.66 7.12 -16.82
N ALA A 57 -5.56 6.38 -16.86
CA ALA A 57 -4.80 6.01 -15.68
C ALA A 57 -4.28 7.27 -14.95
N PRO A 58 -4.22 7.26 -13.60
CA PRO A 58 -3.56 8.33 -12.87
C PRO A 58 -2.07 8.38 -13.23
N ASN A 59 -1.49 9.57 -13.20
CA ASN A 59 -0.07 9.72 -13.49
C ASN A 59 0.79 9.61 -12.23
N ASP A 60 2.02 9.16 -12.41
CA ASP A 60 3.07 9.27 -11.43
C ASP A 60 3.61 10.73 -11.37
N HIS A 61 4.65 10.95 -10.56
CA HIS A 61 5.26 12.27 -10.38
C HIS A 61 6.02 12.80 -11.60
N GLU A 62 6.29 11.93 -12.58
CA GLU A 62 6.94 12.28 -13.85
C GLU A 62 5.93 12.35 -15.00
N GLY A 63 4.63 12.24 -14.69
CA GLY A 63 3.55 12.31 -15.69
C GLY A 63 3.31 11.02 -16.45
N ARG A 64 3.91 9.90 -16.02
CA ARG A 64 3.73 8.59 -16.67
C ARG A 64 2.51 7.86 -16.09
N PRO A 65 1.75 7.09 -16.89
CA PRO A 65 0.56 6.41 -16.41
C PRO A 65 0.89 5.32 -15.40
N ILE A 66 0.12 5.27 -14.33
CA ILE A 66 0.12 4.17 -13.35
C ILE A 66 -0.96 3.18 -13.79
N LEU A 67 -0.55 2.07 -14.35
CA LEU A 67 -1.47 1.04 -14.84
C LEU A 67 -1.96 0.13 -13.73
N ARG A 68 -1.17 -0.03 -12.66
CA ARG A 68 -1.53 -0.83 -11.48
C ARG A 68 -1.15 -0.16 -10.17
N GLU A 69 -1.99 -0.34 -9.17
CA GLU A 69 -1.73 0.01 -7.79
C GLU A 69 -1.82 -1.25 -6.94
N HIS A 70 -0.79 -1.54 -6.17
CA HIS A 70 -0.73 -2.64 -5.21
C HIS A 70 -0.71 -2.06 -3.81
N ILE A 71 -1.61 -2.54 -2.96
CA ILE A 71 -1.87 -1.96 -1.64
C ILE A 71 -1.64 -3.03 -0.58
N GLN A 72 -0.75 -2.73 0.37
CA GLN A 72 -0.60 -3.45 1.62
C GLN A 72 -1.39 -2.71 2.70
N CYS A 73 -2.28 -3.40 3.37
CA CYS A 73 -3.05 -2.89 4.49
C CYS A 73 -2.43 -3.37 5.81
N LYS A 74 -2.11 -2.44 6.70
CA LYS A 74 -1.59 -2.77 8.03
C LYS A 74 -2.40 -2.07 9.10
N TRP A 75 -3.21 -2.85 9.81
CA TRP A 75 -3.98 -2.39 10.96
C TRP A 75 -3.25 -2.70 12.26
N HIS A 76 -3.24 -1.74 13.16
CA HIS A 76 -2.73 -1.90 14.52
C HIS A 76 -3.84 -1.64 15.53
N VAL A 77 -3.91 -2.45 16.58
CA VAL A 77 -4.94 -2.35 17.63
C VAL A 77 -4.69 -1.16 18.54
N SER A 78 -3.43 -0.85 18.80
CA SER A 78 -3.03 0.31 19.60
C SER A 78 -2.80 1.53 18.75
N VAL A 79 -3.02 2.71 19.31
CA VAL A 79 -2.63 3.98 18.68
C VAL A 79 -1.15 4.22 18.95
N ASN A 80 -0.37 4.35 17.88
CA ASN A 80 1.06 4.63 17.95
C ASN A 80 1.52 5.29 16.65
N ASP A 81 2.79 5.69 16.61
CA ASP A 81 3.47 6.16 15.43
C ASP A 81 4.37 5.05 14.87
N PHE A 82 4.71 5.14 13.59
CA PHE A 82 5.73 4.29 12.97
C PHE A 82 6.78 5.17 12.28
N GLY A 83 7.91 4.57 11.97
CA GLY A 83 9.01 5.28 11.35
C GLY A 83 9.83 4.42 10.41
N HIS A 84 10.95 4.97 9.98
CA HIS A 84 11.91 4.30 9.10
C HIS A 84 12.35 2.93 9.66
N ALA A 85 12.63 2.86 10.97
CA ALA A 85 13.06 1.63 11.63
C ALA A 85 12.03 0.50 11.47
N ASP A 86 10.73 0.82 11.62
CA ASP A 86 9.66 -0.18 11.50
C ASP A 86 9.59 -0.78 10.09
N LEU A 87 9.83 0.02 9.06
CA LEU A 87 9.74 -0.45 7.67
C LEU A 87 10.84 -1.44 7.30
N ILE A 88 11.95 -1.44 8.03
CA ILE A 88 13.06 -2.39 7.83
C ILE A 88 12.99 -3.59 8.77
N GLU A 89 12.12 -3.56 9.79
CA GLU A 89 11.92 -4.66 10.73
C GLU A 89 10.86 -5.64 10.21
N PRO A 90 11.21 -6.93 10.00
CA PRO A 90 10.26 -7.93 9.54
C PRO A 90 9.05 -8.10 10.47
N GLU A 91 9.27 -8.03 11.78
CA GLU A 91 8.24 -8.22 12.81
C GLU A 91 7.12 -7.18 12.72
N TRP A 92 7.40 -5.97 12.21
CA TRP A 92 6.41 -4.92 12.05
C TRP A 92 5.26 -5.33 11.13
N ILE A 93 5.54 -6.19 10.15
CA ILE A 93 4.55 -6.78 9.25
C ILE A 93 4.21 -8.25 9.59
N ASN A 94 4.50 -8.67 10.82
CA ASN A 94 4.33 -10.06 11.27
C ASN A 94 5.10 -11.09 10.41
N ALA A 95 6.27 -10.71 9.91
CA ALA A 95 7.16 -11.58 9.15
C ALA A 95 8.39 -11.99 9.98
N ASN A 96 9.03 -13.10 9.63
CA ASN A 96 10.18 -13.61 10.35
C ASN A 96 11.53 -13.18 9.76
N ARG A 97 11.59 -12.88 8.47
CA ARG A 97 12.89 -12.70 7.77
C ARG A 97 12.93 -11.53 6.80
N ILE A 98 11.81 -11.14 6.21
CA ILE A 98 11.77 -10.19 5.11
C ILE A 98 10.93 -8.99 5.52
N SER A 99 11.55 -7.81 5.55
CA SER A 99 10.90 -6.56 5.90
C SER A 99 9.95 -6.06 4.80
N LEU A 100 9.13 -5.04 5.14
CA LEU A 100 8.24 -4.41 4.17
C LEU A 100 9.01 -3.78 3.00
N LEU A 101 10.14 -3.11 3.26
CA LEU A 101 10.95 -2.51 2.19
C LEU A 101 11.56 -3.56 1.26
N GLN A 102 12.00 -4.68 1.80
CA GLN A 102 12.51 -5.79 0.96
C GLN A 102 11.40 -6.37 0.08
N ARG A 103 10.17 -6.51 0.61
CA ARG A 103 9.01 -6.96 -0.18
C ARG A 103 8.63 -5.92 -1.24
N ALA A 104 8.65 -4.64 -0.90
CA ALA A 104 8.39 -3.56 -1.86
C ALA A 104 9.41 -3.58 -3.00
N ARG A 105 10.69 -3.79 -2.69
CA ARG A 105 11.73 -3.92 -3.72
C ARG A 105 11.51 -5.13 -4.61
N ALA A 106 11.19 -6.29 -4.05
CA ALA A 106 10.90 -7.49 -4.82
C ALA A 106 9.68 -7.30 -5.73
N ALA A 107 8.61 -6.70 -5.21
CA ALA A 107 7.41 -6.38 -6.00
C ALA A 107 7.72 -5.37 -7.13
N GLN A 108 8.53 -4.36 -6.86
CA GLN A 108 8.97 -3.40 -7.88
C GLN A 108 9.74 -4.09 -9.01
N VAL A 109 10.69 -4.94 -8.68
CA VAL A 109 11.47 -5.67 -9.69
C VAL A 109 10.57 -6.57 -10.55
N ALA A 110 9.56 -7.19 -9.97
CA ALA A 110 8.63 -8.08 -10.66
C ALA A 110 7.61 -7.36 -11.53
N HIS A 111 7.11 -6.20 -11.08
CA HIS A 111 5.93 -5.55 -11.69
C HIS A 111 6.17 -4.14 -12.23
N ALA A 112 7.29 -3.53 -11.88
CA ALA A 112 7.67 -2.18 -12.31
C ALA A 112 9.19 -2.06 -12.42
N ARG A 113 9.82 -2.96 -13.16
CA ARG A 113 11.29 -3.09 -13.24
C ARG A 113 11.97 -1.78 -13.61
N ASP A 114 11.36 -1.03 -14.52
CA ASP A 114 11.87 0.26 -14.98
C ASP A 114 11.46 1.43 -14.08
N GLY A 115 10.83 1.13 -12.93
CA GLY A 115 10.42 2.11 -11.93
C GLY A 115 9.12 2.86 -12.22
N PHE A 116 8.36 2.44 -13.25
CA PHE A 116 7.09 3.07 -13.60
C PHE A 116 6.02 2.03 -13.98
N GLY A 117 4.78 2.47 -14.16
CA GLY A 117 3.64 1.63 -14.53
C GLY A 117 2.93 0.97 -13.35
N ALA A 118 3.56 0.85 -12.21
CA ALA A 118 2.94 0.38 -10.98
C ALA A 118 3.24 1.30 -9.78
N ARG A 119 2.30 1.33 -8.84
CA ARG A 119 2.43 2.03 -7.55
C ARG A 119 2.27 1.03 -6.42
N PHE A 120 3.16 1.10 -5.44
CA PHE A 120 3.09 0.30 -4.21
C PHE A 120 2.71 1.21 -3.06
N LYS A 121 1.66 0.87 -2.33
CA LYS A 121 1.06 1.71 -1.30
C LYS A 121 0.91 0.95 0.01
N LEU A 122 1.42 1.54 1.08
CA LEU A 122 1.11 1.11 2.44
C LEU A 122 -0.06 1.95 2.97
N LEU A 123 -1.11 1.30 3.40
CA LEU A 123 -2.21 1.90 4.17
C LEU A 123 -2.17 1.36 5.60
N THR A 124 -2.09 2.26 6.56
CA THR A 124 -2.06 1.93 7.98
C THR A 124 -2.85 2.97 8.78
N ASN A 125 -3.34 2.57 9.95
CA ASN A 125 -3.97 3.47 10.92
C ASN A 125 -2.96 4.18 11.84
N TRP A 126 -1.67 3.85 11.76
CA TRP A 126 -0.62 4.57 12.45
C TRP A 126 -0.13 5.77 11.63
N ARG A 127 0.40 6.76 12.31
CA ARG A 127 1.01 7.96 11.70
C ARG A 127 2.52 7.81 11.68
N ILE A 128 3.17 8.54 10.78
CA ILE A 128 4.63 8.66 10.81
C ILE A 128 5.02 9.54 11.99
N GLY A 129 5.96 9.06 12.80
CA GLY A 129 6.49 9.78 13.96
C GLY A 129 6.93 11.19 13.60
N GLN A 130 6.67 12.16 14.49
CA GLN A 130 6.88 13.58 14.18
C GLN A 130 8.34 13.93 13.88
N THR A 131 9.28 13.25 14.51
CA THR A 131 10.73 13.45 14.36
C THR A 131 11.39 12.44 13.44
N ASP A 132 10.60 11.52 12.85
CA ASP A 132 11.16 10.47 12.01
C ASP A 132 11.67 11.02 10.66
N PRO A 133 12.84 10.56 10.20
CA PRO A 133 13.42 10.99 8.91
C PRO A 133 12.51 10.77 7.70
N LEU A 134 11.58 9.80 7.74
CA LEU A 134 10.61 9.56 6.68
C LEU A 134 9.80 10.81 6.31
N ARG A 135 9.55 11.69 7.29
CA ARG A 135 8.82 12.95 7.01
C ARG A 135 9.55 13.84 6.03
N GLY A 136 10.89 13.85 6.08
CA GLY A 136 11.72 14.62 5.15
C GLY A 136 11.65 14.11 3.70
N TYR A 137 11.30 12.83 3.52
CA TYR A 137 11.17 12.21 2.20
C TYR A 137 9.76 12.27 1.62
N ILE A 138 8.77 12.75 2.38
CA ILE A 138 7.38 12.84 1.93
C ILE A 138 7.15 14.17 1.23
N ASN A 139 6.70 14.11 -0.01
CA ASN A 139 6.20 15.29 -0.69
C ASN A 139 4.87 15.73 -0.05
N GLN A 140 4.83 16.94 0.50
CA GLN A 140 3.69 17.45 1.26
C GLN A 140 2.43 17.64 0.40
N LYS A 141 2.59 17.88 -0.90
CA LYS A 141 1.46 18.07 -1.83
C LYS A 141 0.90 16.71 -2.28
N SER A 142 1.75 15.82 -2.80
CA SER A 142 1.32 14.53 -3.35
C SER A 142 1.19 13.43 -2.30
N LYS A 143 1.71 13.65 -1.07
CA LYS A 143 1.79 12.64 0.00
C LYS A 143 2.53 11.35 -0.43
N THR A 144 3.43 11.49 -1.38
CA THR A 144 4.26 10.39 -1.87
C THR A 144 5.63 10.41 -1.21
N LEU A 145 6.17 9.24 -0.92
CA LEU A 145 7.53 9.05 -0.42
C LEU A 145 8.49 8.99 -1.62
N ARG A 146 9.58 9.75 -1.53
CA ARG A 146 10.69 9.67 -2.47
C ARG A 146 11.96 9.38 -1.73
N LEU A 147 12.55 8.23 -2.01
CA LEU A 147 13.93 7.94 -1.66
C LEU A 147 14.81 8.47 -2.81
N LYS A 148 15.68 9.42 -2.50
CA LYS A 148 16.68 9.93 -3.44
C LYS A 148 17.81 8.92 -3.59
#